data_a648bf4d9e2d9b51eb319684d487238e
#
_entry.id   a648bf4d9e2d9b51eb319684d487238e
#
_cell.length_a   1.000
_cell.length_b   1.000
_cell.length_c   1.000
_cell.angle_alpha   90.00
_cell.angle_beta   90.00
_cell.angle_gamma   90.00
#
_symmetry.space_group_name_H-M   'P 1'
#
loop_
_entity.id
_entity.type
_entity.pdbx_description
1 polymer ?
#
loop_
_entity_poly.entity_id
_entity_poly.type
_entity_poly.pdbx_seq_one_letter_code
_entity_poly.pdbx_strand_id
1 'polypeptide(L)'
;MPKYGILSANHKDFRKPYLFATINMLSKEENLIQFTPTHFDYIIIDETHRAGASSYLKILNYFQPQFLLGMTATPERTDGFDIYQLFDHNIAYEIRLNQAMQENLLCPFHYFGITDITVNNQEINDNSTFNDLTTDARVTHIINQSQYYGFSGERLR
;
A
#
# COMPACT_ATOMS: atom_id res chain seq x y z
N MET A 1 -23.45 20.20 -2.05
CA MET A 1 -22.19 19.94 -2.82
C MET A 1 -21.24 19.17 -1.94
N PRO A 2 -20.47 18.20 -2.44
CA PRO A 2 -19.51 17.47 -1.64
C PRO A 2 -18.47 18.43 -1.04
N LYS A 3 -18.08 18.19 0.22
CA LYS A 3 -17.07 18.96 0.92
C LYS A 3 -15.64 18.60 0.55
N TYR A 4 -15.47 17.55 -0.25
CA TYR A 4 -14.16 17.02 -0.68
C TYR A 4 -13.97 17.18 -2.20
N GLY A 5 -12.72 17.30 -2.61
CA GLY A 5 -12.26 17.24 -3.98
C GLY A 5 -11.43 16.00 -4.24
N ILE A 6 -11.29 15.64 -5.50
CA ILE A 6 -10.48 14.53 -5.97
C ILE A 6 -9.47 15.06 -6.98
N LEU A 7 -8.19 14.70 -6.79
CA LEU A 7 -7.12 14.94 -7.73
C LEU A 7 -6.55 13.59 -8.20
N SER A 8 -7.03 13.15 -9.33
CA SER A 8 -6.65 11.88 -9.97
C SER A 8 -6.52 12.08 -11.48
N ALA A 9 -6.19 11.02 -12.22
CA ALA A 9 -6.07 11.10 -13.69
C ALA A 9 -7.33 11.69 -14.36
N ASN A 10 -8.51 11.40 -13.81
CA ASN A 10 -9.80 11.77 -14.39
C ASN A 10 -10.51 12.92 -13.66
N HIS A 11 -9.99 13.40 -12.53
CA HIS A 11 -10.62 14.46 -11.72
C HIS A 11 -9.56 15.47 -11.28
N LYS A 12 -9.89 16.75 -11.42
CA LYS A 12 -9.01 17.87 -11.06
C LYS A 12 -9.76 18.92 -10.23
N ASP A 13 -10.12 18.57 -9.00
CA ASP A 13 -10.77 19.47 -8.04
C ASP A 13 -9.73 20.07 -7.10
N PHE A 14 -9.37 21.35 -7.28
CA PHE A 14 -8.37 22.04 -6.46
C PHE A 14 -8.96 22.91 -5.36
N ARG A 15 -10.26 23.19 -5.37
CA ARG A 15 -10.89 24.23 -4.54
C ARG A 15 -11.84 23.69 -3.47
N LYS A 16 -11.40 22.64 -2.76
CA LYS A 16 -12.21 22.01 -1.70
C LYS A 16 -11.43 21.96 -0.39
N PRO A 17 -12.10 22.05 0.76
CA PRO A 17 -11.44 22.03 2.08
C PRO A 17 -10.75 20.69 2.37
N TYR A 18 -11.23 19.59 1.78
CA TYR A 18 -10.61 18.29 1.86
C TYR A 18 -10.24 17.82 0.46
N LEU A 19 -9.00 17.40 0.26
CA LEU A 19 -8.51 16.92 -1.04
C LEU A 19 -8.00 15.48 -0.90
N PHE A 20 -8.57 14.58 -1.67
CA PHE A 20 -8.03 13.24 -1.89
C PHE A 20 -7.23 13.26 -3.19
N ALA A 21 -5.95 13.00 -3.10
CA ALA A 21 -5.04 13.06 -4.23
C ALA A 21 -4.23 11.78 -4.40
N THR A 22 -4.05 11.35 -5.64
CA THR A 22 -3.02 10.34 -5.92
C THR A 22 -1.66 11.02 -5.96
N ILE A 23 -0.66 10.34 -5.43
CA ILE A 23 0.74 10.84 -5.40
C ILE A 23 1.22 11.23 -6.79
N ASN A 24 0.95 10.38 -7.80
CA ASN A 24 1.35 10.62 -9.18
C ASN A 24 0.75 11.89 -9.79
N MET A 25 -0.43 12.30 -9.34
CA MET A 25 -1.05 13.53 -9.82
C MET A 25 -0.59 14.75 -9.03
N LEU A 26 -0.53 14.64 -7.70
CA LEU A 26 -0.14 15.78 -6.87
C LEU A 26 1.34 16.16 -7.05
N SER A 27 2.23 15.17 -7.30
CA SER A 27 3.67 15.41 -7.52
C SER A 27 4.02 16.08 -8.85
N LYS A 28 3.05 16.16 -9.79
CA LYS A 28 3.26 16.93 -11.03
C LYS A 28 3.37 18.41 -10.70
N GLU A 29 4.38 19.08 -11.28
CA GLU A 29 4.65 20.50 -11.05
C GLU A 29 3.41 21.35 -11.29
N GLU A 30 2.74 21.15 -12.43
CA GLU A 30 1.52 21.87 -12.83
C GLU A 30 0.38 21.81 -11.79
N ASN A 31 0.30 20.72 -11.02
CA ASN A 31 -0.72 20.54 -9.99
C ASN A 31 -0.22 21.03 -8.61
N LEU A 32 1.06 20.81 -8.31
CA LEU A 32 1.66 21.18 -7.05
C LEU A 32 1.62 22.69 -6.83
N ILE A 33 1.99 23.46 -7.86
CA ILE A 33 1.98 24.93 -7.83
C ILE A 33 0.58 25.57 -7.75
N GLN A 34 -0.50 24.78 -7.89
CA GLN A 34 -1.86 25.30 -7.64
C GLN A 34 -2.11 25.61 -6.16
N PHE A 35 -1.25 25.12 -5.29
CA PHE A 35 -1.34 25.29 -3.84
C PHE A 35 -0.13 26.07 -3.33
N THR A 36 -0.33 26.90 -2.31
CA THR A 36 0.80 27.46 -1.56
C THR A 36 1.42 26.38 -0.67
N PRO A 37 2.69 26.48 -0.28
CA PRO A 37 3.33 25.52 0.63
C PRO A 37 2.57 25.31 1.96
N THR A 38 1.90 26.33 2.45
CA THR A 38 1.12 26.33 3.70
C THR A 38 -0.39 26.11 3.49
N HIS A 39 -0.79 25.59 2.32
CA HIS A 39 -2.21 25.47 1.97
C HIS A 39 -2.94 24.44 2.82
N PHE A 40 -2.28 23.34 3.16
CA PHE A 40 -2.86 22.25 3.96
C PHE A 40 -2.33 22.31 5.39
N ASP A 41 -3.23 22.45 6.37
CA ASP A 41 -2.89 22.34 7.79
C ASP A 41 -2.58 20.89 8.17
N TYR A 42 -3.26 19.93 7.53
CA TYR A 42 -3.14 18.49 7.79
C TYR A 42 -2.83 17.76 6.50
N ILE A 43 -1.80 16.91 6.54
CA ILE A 43 -1.50 15.96 5.46
C ILE A 43 -1.49 14.55 6.04
N ILE A 44 -2.25 13.65 5.44
CA ILE A 44 -2.31 12.25 5.79
C ILE A 44 -1.83 11.44 4.58
N ILE A 45 -0.83 10.60 4.80
CA ILE A 45 -0.26 9.73 3.77
C ILE A 45 -0.62 8.29 4.10
N ASP A 46 -1.40 7.67 3.24
CA ASP A 46 -1.65 6.24 3.29
C ASP A 46 -0.55 5.47 2.55
N GLU A 47 -0.30 4.24 2.94
CA GLU A 47 0.78 3.39 2.41
C GLU A 47 2.15 4.08 2.47
N THR A 48 2.45 4.67 3.61
CA THR A 48 3.67 5.48 3.84
C THR A 48 4.97 4.71 3.60
N HIS A 49 4.96 3.37 3.63
CA HIS A 49 6.13 2.57 3.27
C HIS A 49 6.70 2.93 1.88
N ARG A 50 5.90 3.55 1.00
CA ARG A 50 6.32 4.06 -0.31
C ARG A 50 6.91 5.47 -0.29
N ALA A 51 6.92 6.15 0.86
CA ALA A 51 7.25 7.57 0.96
C ALA A 51 8.73 7.91 0.66
N GLY A 52 9.62 6.91 0.55
CA GLY A 52 10.97 7.09 0.04
C GLY A 52 11.07 7.34 -1.47
N ALA A 53 9.98 7.14 -2.23
CA ALA A 53 10.00 7.44 -3.66
C ALA A 53 10.06 8.94 -3.93
N SER A 54 10.73 9.34 -5.02
CA SER A 54 10.96 10.75 -5.37
C SER A 54 9.70 11.60 -5.47
N SER A 55 8.58 11.00 -5.91
CA SER A 55 7.28 11.68 -6.00
C SER A 55 6.70 12.05 -4.63
N TYR A 56 6.88 11.20 -3.63
CA TYR A 56 6.48 11.48 -2.25
C TYR A 56 7.37 12.55 -1.62
N LEU A 57 8.70 12.39 -1.76
CA LEU A 57 9.66 13.37 -1.24
C LEU A 57 9.44 14.76 -1.83
N LYS A 58 9.08 14.85 -3.12
CA LYS A 58 8.73 16.12 -3.76
C LYS A 58 7.56 16.81 -3.08
N ILE A 59 6.50 16.07 -2.74
CA ILE A 59 5.31 16.58 -2.05
C ILE A 59 5.67 17.01 -0.62
N LEU A 60 6.36 16.15 0.12
CA LEU A 60 6.74 16.40 1.50
C LEU A 60 7.70 17.59 1.65
N ASN A 61 8.62 17.78 0.68
CA ASN A 61 9.51 18.93 0.67
C ASN A 61 8.83 20.23 0.24
N TYR A 62 7.71 20.16 -0.47
CA TYR A 62 6.98 21.33 -0.94
C TYR A 62 6.05 21.89 0.13
N PHE A 63 5.25 21.03 0.76
CA PHE A 63 4.25 21.46 1.74
C PHE A 63 4.84 21.60 3.15
N GLN A 64 4.28 22.53 3.91
CA GLN A 64 4.61 22.82 5.30
C GLN A 64 3.36 22.70 6.18
N PRO A 65 2.82 21.49 6.38
CA PRO A 65 1.62 21.30 7.17
C PRO A 65 1.91 21.52 8.66
N GLN A 66 0.88 21.87 9.44
CA GLN A 66 0.96 21.88 10.90
C GLN A 66 0.98 20.45 11.48
N PHE A 67 0.39 19.51 10.76
CA PHE A 67 0.34 18.11 11.16
C PHE A 67 0.54 17.18 9.97
N LEU A 68 1.50 16.27 10.09
CA LEU A 68 1.80 15.23 9.11
C LEU A 68 1.60 13.86 9.74
N LEU A 69 0.76 13.03 9.13
CA LEU A 69 0.52 11.65 9.56
C LEU A 69 0.84 10.68 8.43
N GLY A 70 1.63 9.67 8.73
CA GLY A 70 1.84 8.51 7.87
C GLY A 70 1.17 7.26 8.45
N MET A 71 0.52 6.49 7.60
CA MET A 71 -0.09 5.21 7.96
C MET A 71 0.45 4.10 7.04
N THR A 72 0.79 2.97 7.62
CA THR A 72 1.22 1.78 6.86
C THR A 72 1.05 0.52 7.69
N ALA A 73 0.76 -0.59 7.04
CA ALA A 73 0.77 -1.91 7.66
C ALA A 73 2.17 -2.55 7.65
N THR A 74 3.10 -2.04 6.84
CA THR A 74 4.43 -2.62 6.61
C THR A 74 5.50 -1.55 6.68
N PRO A 75 5.86 -1.06 7.88
CA PRO A 75 6.84 0.01 8.02
C PRO A 75 8.27 -0.43 7.67
N GLU A 76 8.58 -1.72 7.85
CA GLU A 76 9.90 -2.26 7.54
C GLU A 76 10.06 -2.41 6.02
N ARG A 77 11.10 -1.77 5.50
CA ARG A 77 11.45 -1.82 4.09
C ARG A 77 12.68 -2.70 3.84
N THR A 78 12.65 -3.42 2.73
CA THR A 78 13.76 -4.30 2.31
C THR A 78 14.91 -3.56 1.63
N ASP A 79 14.69 -2.30 1.21
CA ASP A 79 15.70 -1.47 0.54
C ASP A 79 16.53 -0.60 1.50
N GLY A 80 16.31 -0.72 2.81
CA GLY A 80 17.06 -0.02 3.84
C GLY A 80 16.67 1.45 4.04
N PHE A 81 15.66 1.96 3.32
CA PHE A 81 15.17 3.33 3.55
C PHE A 81 14.38 3.40 4.86
N ASP A 82 14.80 4.28 5.75
CA ASP A 82 14.12 4.53 7.02
C ASP A 82 13.00 5.57 6.84
N ILE A 83 11.76 5.10 6.77
CA ILE A 83 10.59 5.97 6.63
C ILE A 83 10.30 6.81 7.87
N TYR A 84 10.73 6.36 9.06
CA TYR A 84 10.48 7.08 10.31
C TYR A 84 11.17 8.44 10.34
N GLN A 85 12.28 8.61 9.61
CA GLN A 85 12.95 9.90 9.47
C GLN A 85 12.05 11.01 8.90
N LEU A 86 11.06 10.64 8.06
CA LEU A 86 10.11 11.60 7.48
C LEU A 86 9.12 12.15 8.52
N PHE A 87 9.06 11.54 9.68
CA PHE A 87 8.15 11.86 10.79
C PHE A 87 8.91 12.12 12.09
N ASP A 88 10.19 12.52 12.01
CA ASP A 88 11.07 12.78 13.16
C ASP A 88 11.11 11.61 14.17
N HIS A 89 10.98 10.38 13.68
CA HIS A 89 10.86 9.14 14.47
C HIS A 89 9.71 9.12 15.48
N ASN A 90 8.68 9.95 15.28
CA ASN A 90 7.49 9.93 16.11
C ASN A 90 6.56 8.80 15.68
N ILE A 91 6.29 7.86 16.59
CA ILE A 91 5.33 6.78 16.40
C ILE A 91 4.13 7.05 17.31
N ALA A 92 3.00 7.43 16.71
CA ALA A 92 1.79 7.72 17.45
C ALA A 92 1.10 6.44 17.94
N TYR A 93 1.10 5.40 17.11
CA TYR A 93 0.50 4.11 17.41
C TYR A 93 1.13 3.01 16.57
N GLU A 94 1.39 1.87 17.19
CA GLU A 94 1.85 0.65 16.54
C GLU A 94 1.06 -0.55 17.09
N ILE A 95 0.58 -1.39 16.19
CA ILE A 95 -0.01 -2.68 16.52
C ILE A 95 0.53 -3.74 15.57
N ARG A 96 1.06 -4.80 16.13
CA ARG A 96 1.58 -5.93 15.37
C ARG A 96 0.48 -6.97 15.13
N LEU A 97 0.63 -7.77 14.07
CA LEU A 97 -0.35 -8.78 13.66
C LEU A 97 -0.83 -9.67 14.82
N ASN A 98 0.11 -10.19 15.60
CA ASN A 98 -0.22 -11.06 16.73
C ASN A 98 -1.08 -10.35 17.79
N GLN A 99 -0.75 -9.10 18.11
CA GLN A 99 -1.52 -8.28 19.04
C GLN A 99 -2.91 -7.98 18.49
N ALA A 100 -3.00 -7.57 17.20
CA ALA A 100 -4.28 -7.28 16.55
C ALA A 100 -5.22 -8.49 16.54
N MET A 101 -4.66 -9.69 16.39
CA MET A 101 -5.43 -10.95 16.49
C MET A 101 -5.89 -11.24 17.93
N GLN A 102 -5.01 -11.04 18.92
CA GLN A 102 -5.35 -11.25 20.34
C GLN A 102 -6.44 -10.27 20.82
N GLU A 103 -6.42 -9.04 20.31
CA GLU A 103 -7.41 -8.01 20.61
C GLU A 103 -8.69 -8.11 19.77
N ASN A 104 -8.84 -9.14 18.93
CA ASN A 104 -9.98 -9.37 18.04
C ASN A 104 -10.21 -8.22 17.03
N LEU A 105 -9.18 -7.48 16.66
CA LEU A 105 -9.24 -6.44 15.63
C LEU A 105 -9.14 -7.04 14.22
N LEU A 106 -8.65 -8.27 14.11
CA LEU A 106 -8.57 -9.03 12.86
C LEU A 106 -9.28 -10.37 13.02
N CYS A 107 -9.85 -10.85 11.92
CA CYS A 107 -10.41 -12.20 11.88
C CYS A 107 -9.31 -13.23 12.07
N PRO A 108 -9.54 -14.29 12.88
CA PRO A 108 -8.65 -15.44 12.93
C PRO A 108 -8.47 -16.05 11.54
N PHE A 109 -7.27 -16.49 11.23
CA PHE A 109 -6.99 -17.20 10.00
C PHE A 109 -6.13 -18.44 10.26
N HIS A 110 -6.23 -19.40 9.37
CA HIS A 110 -5.35 -20.55 9.33
C HIS A 110 -4.36 -20.38 8.17
N TYR A 111 -3.07 -20.54 8.48
CA TYR A 111 -2.03 -20.48 7.47
C TYR A 111 -1.58 -21.89 7.08
N PHE A 112 -1.65 -22.21 5.80
CA PHE A 112 -1.18 -23.47 5.25
C PHE A 112 -0.07 -23.20 4.26
N GLY A 113 1.12 -23.73 4.51
CA GLY A 113 2.22 -23.75 3.54
C GLY A 113 1.96 -24.87 2.53
N ILE A 114 1.85 -24.53 1.26
CA ILE A 114 1.64 -25.49 0.17
C ILE A 114 2.94 -25.55 -0.65
N THR A 115 3.46 -26.77 -0.86
CA THR A 115 4.59 -26.96 -1.77
C THR A 115 4.11 -26.80 -3.20
N ASP A 116 4.76 -25.91 -3.95
CA ASP A 116 4.46 -25.69 -5.37
C ASP A 116 4.93 -26.86 -6.22
N ILE A 117 4.39 -26.97 -7.42
CA ILE A 117 4.82 -27.98 -8.40
C ILE A 117 6.04 -27.50 -9.19
N THR A 118 6.79 -28.44 -9.72
CA THR A 118 7.81 -28.13 -10.73
C THR A 118 7.15 -27.85 -12.08
N VAL A 119 7.59 -26.80 -12.77
CA VAL A 119 7.18 -26.47 -14.13
C VAL A 119 8.38 -26.56 -15.02
N ASN A 120 8.27 -27.34 -16.11
CA ASN A 120 9.39 -27.60 -17.05
C ASN A 120 10.66 -28.14 -16.35
N ASN A 121 10.50 -28.98 -15.33
CA ASN A 121 11.58 -29.54 -14.49
C ASN A 121 12.34 -28.46 -13.67
N GLN A 122 11.77 -27.30 -13.47
CA GLN A 122 12.32 -26.25 -12.63
C GLN A 122 11.38 -25.94 -11.46
N GLU A 123 11.96 -25.68 -10.30
CA GLU A 123 11.21 -25.22 -9.15
C GLU A 123 10.75 -23.76 -9.36
N ILE A 124 9.51 -23.48 -8.98
CA ILE A 124 8.97 -22.13 -9.00
C ILE A 124 9.62 -21.32 -7.86
N ASN A 125 10.16 -20.17 -8.21
CA ASN A 125 10.79 -19.24 -7.27
C ASN A 125 10.58 -17.77 -7.71
N ASP A 126 11.15 -16.83 -6.99
CA ASP A 126 11.01 -15.38 -7.22
C ASP A 126 11.53 -14.93 -8.60
N ASN A 127 12.34 -15.72 -9.29
CA ASN A 127 12.85 -15.42 -10.61
C ASN A 127 12.03 -16.10 -11.75
N SER A 128 10.97 -16.82 -11.39
CA SER A 128 10.12 -17.50 -12.36
C SER A 128 9.36 -16.50 -13.23
N THR A 129 9.22 -16.80 -14.52
CA THR A 129 8.51 -15.91 -15.45
C THR A 129 7.00 -15.95 -15.21
N PHE A 130 6.27 -14.93 -15.66
CA PHE A 130 4.82 -14.91 -15.59
C PHE A 130 4.18 -16.13 -16.26
N ASN A 131 4.75 -16.59 -17.38
CA ASN A 131 4.25 -17.78 -18.09
C ASN A 131 4.43 -19.06 -17.25
N ASP A 132 5.52 -19.19 -16.51
CA ASP A 132 5.73 -20.33 -15.60
C ASP A 132 4.73 -20.30 -14.45
N LEU A 133 4.45 -19.10 -13.93
CA LEU A 133 3.51 -18.90 -12.83
C LEU A 133 2.04 -19.16 -13.22
N THR A 134 1.68 -19.03 -14.48
CA THR A 134 0.30 -19.13 -15.01
C THR A 134 0.03 -20.38 -15.82
N THR A 135 0.87 -21.43 -15.71
CA THR A 135 0.60 -22.71 -16.39
C THR A 135 -0.67 -23.37 -15.86
N ASP A 136 -1.46 -23.99 -16.74
CA ASP A 136 -2.71 -24.68 -16.38
C ASP A 136 -2.50 -25.72 -15.27
N ALA A 137 -1.38 -26.44 -15.33
CA ALA A 137 -1.02 -27.43 -14.32
C ALA A 137 -0.86 -26.79 -12.93
N ARG A 138 -0.18 -25.65 -12.84
CA ARG A 138 0.01 -24.92 -11.57
C ARG A 138 -1.29 -24.30 -11.07
N VAL A 139 -2.07 -23.69 -11.95
CA VAL A 139 -3.38 -23.14 -11.60
C VAL A 139 -4.30 -24.24 -11.04
N THR A 140 -4.35 -25.40 -11.70
CA THR A 140 -5.13 -26.56 -11.25
C THR A 140 -4.65 -27.06 -9.89
N HIS A 141 -3.31 -27.14 -9.70
CA HIS A 141 -2.72 -27.54 -8.41
C HIS A 141 -3.15 -26.58 -7.29
N ILE A 142 -3.03 -25.27 -7.49
CA ILE A 142 -3.42 -24.26 -6.50
C ILE A 142 -4.91 -24.36 -6.16
N ILE A 143 -5.78 -24.52 -7.16
CA ILE A 143 -7.22 -24.67 -6.95
C ILE A 143 -7.53 -25.92 -6.12
N ASN A 144 -6.95 -27.06 -6.48
CA ASN A 144 -7.16 -28.33 -5.77
C ASN A 144 -6.67 -28.24 -4.30
N GLN A 145 -5.51 -27.66 -4.07
CA GLN A 145 -5.00 -27.46 -2.71
C GLN A 145 -5.88 -26.51 -1.90
N SER A 146 -6.32 -25.41 -2.51
CA SER A 146 -7.24 -24.47 -1.87
C SER A 146 -8.55 -25.15 -1.44
N GLN A 147 -9.11 -25.98 -2.31
CA GLN A 147 -10.33 -26.76 -2.01
C GLN A 147 -10.09 -27.80 -0.90
N TYR A 148 -8.95 -28.47 -0.94
CA TYR A 148 -8.56 -29.45 0.08
C TYR A 148 -8.47 -28.82 1.48
N TYR A 149 -7.91 -27.61 1.59
CA TYR A 149 -7.78 -26.88 2.84
C TYR A 149 -9.03 -26.05 3.21
N GLY A 150 -10.15 -26.25 2.53
CA GLY A 150 -11.46 -25.72 2.92
C GLY A 150 -11.86 -24.41 2.24
N PHE A 151 -11.19 -24.03 1.15
CA PHE A 151 -11.66 -22.91 0.34
C PHE A 151 -12.92 -23.26 -0.41
N SER A 152 -14.05 -22.63 -0.06
CA SER A 152 -15.38 -22.91 -0.65
C SER A 152 -15.70 -22.09 -1.90
N GLY A 153 -14.74 -21.35 -2.44
CA GLY A 153 -14.96 -20.49 -3.62
C GLY A 153 -15.59 -19.13 -3.32
N GLU A 154 -15.90 -18.82 -2.07
CA GLU A 154 -16.42 -17.52 -1.66
C GLU A 154 -15.28 -16.56 -1.37
N ARG A 155 -14.88 -15.81 -2.40
CA ARG A 155 -14.00 -14.64 -2.38
C ARG A 155 -12.61 -14.79 -1.73
N LEU A 156 -11.63 -15.03 -2.57
CA LEU A 156 -10.29 -14.47 -2.37
C LEU A 156 -10.39 -12.93 -2.55
N ARG A 157 -10.27 -12.21 -1.45
CA ARG A 157 -10.00 -10.76 -1.49
C ARG A 157 -8.55 -10.51 -1.20
#